data_4a7294f31bb11dbd116003bf37554788
#
_entry.id   4a7294f31bb11dbd116003bf37554788
#
_cell.length_a   1.000
_cell.length_b   1.000
_cell.length_c   1.000
_cell.angle_alpha   90.00
_cell.angle_beta   90.00
_cell.angle_gamma   90.00
#
_symmetry.space_group_name_H-M   'P 1'
#
loop_
_entity.id
_entity.type
_entity.pdbx_description
1 polymer ?
#
loop_
_entity_poly.entity_id
_entity_poly.type
_entity_poly.pdbx_seq_one_letter_code
_entity_poly.pdbx_strand_id
1 'polypeptide(L)'
;DYVYQPPASKPVWGEAEIRASRIEHFKPGSLPDKPAFKADMKNLFVVVEVGDHHATILDGDKLEPIHRFATRYALHGGPKFTPDGRYVFFASRDGWISKFDIYNLKTVAEIRAGINTRNLAVSGDGRYVMVGNYLPHTLVALDARDLSLIRVIPVQDENGKTSRVSAVYDAAPRQSFIVALKDLKEVWEMSYDPDAAPVYQGLVHDHHLQEGNIVPGPFAPRRTLLDDYLDDFFFDPSYEHLVGASREGKSGQVVNLDMRRKIATVDLPGLPHLGSGITWEYK
;
A
#
# COMPACT_ATOMS: atom_id res chain seq x y z
N ASP A 1 -28.94 7.70 28.42
CA ASP A 1 -28.44 8.65 27.41
C ASP A 1 -26.93 8.67 27.48
N TYR A 2 -26.29 8.10 26.47
CA TYR A 2 -24.82 8.18 26.28
C TYR A 2 -24.50 9.56 25.72
N VAL A 3 -23.95 10.44 26.54
CA VAL A 3 -23.41 11.72 26.08
C VAL A 3 -21.99 11.45 25.58
N TYR A 4 -21.81 11.46 24.25
CA TYR A 4 -20.48 11.43 23.67
C TYR A 4 -19.71 12.70 24.09
N GLN A 5 -18.65 12.52 24.87
CA GLN A 5 -17.67 13.58 25.12
C GLN A 5 -16.50 13.40 24.15
N PRO A 6 -16.31 14.31 23.19
CA PRO A 6 -15.15 14.25 22.35
C PRO A 6 -13.87 14.35 23.21
N PRO A 7 -12.79 13.63 22.85
CA PRO A 7 -11.53 13.74 23.57
C PRO A 7 -11.03 15.18 23.56
N ALA A 8 -10.43 15.60 24.66
CA ALA A 8 -9.93 16.98 24.84
C ALA A 8 -8.83 17.36 23.84
N SER A 9 -8.21 16.39 23.19
CA SER A 9 -7.24 16.60 22.11
C SER A 9 -7.49 15.60 20.99
N LYS A 10 -7.19 15.99 19.74
CA LYS A 10 -7.21 15.06 18.61
C LYS A 10 -6.20 13.93 18.88
N PRO A 11 -6.58 12.65 18.65
CA PRO A 11 -5.64 11.55 18.81
C PRO A 11 -4.43 11.78 17.90
N VAL A 12 -3.23 11.80 18.49
CA VAL A 12 -1.97 11.91 17.76
C VAL A 12 -1.48 10.48 17.47
N TRP A 13 -1.13 10.20 16.23
CA TRP A 13 -0.51 8.95 15.81
C TRP A 13 0.63 9.25 14.84
N GLY A 14 1.82 9.46 15.39
CA GLY A 14 3.02 9.81 14.65
C GLY A 14 4.12 8.76 14.79
N GLU A 15 5.35 9.14 14.47
CA GLU A 15 6.49 8.20 14.50
C GLU A 15 6.69 7.56 15.88
N ALA A 16 6.52 8.30 16.97
CA ALA A 16 6.73 7.78 18.32
C ALA A 16 5.74 6.66 18.65
N GLU A 17 4.45 6.87 18.35
CA GLU A 17 3.39 5.90 18.59
C GLU A 17 3.55 4.69 17.68
N ILE A 18 3.91 4.89 16.41
CA ILE A 18 4.16 3.81 15.45
C ILE A 18 5.33 2.95 15.96
N ARG A 19 6.48 3.55 16.29
CA ARG A 19 7.64 2.80 16.80
C ARG A 19 7.32 2.05 18.08
N ALA A 20 6.61 2.68 19.03
CA ALA A 20 6.24 2.08 20.30
C ALA A 20 5.26 0.90 20.15
N SER A 21 4.47 0.87 19.07
CA SER A 21 3.50 -0.20 18.83
C SER A 21 4.09 -1.47 18.26
N ARG A 22 5.36 -1.45 17.80
CA ARG A 22 6.00 -2.59 17.13
C ARG A 22 6.17 -3.78 18.08
N ILE A 23 5.73 -4.94 17.62
CA ILE A 23 5.85 -6.23 18.32
C ILE A 23 6.70 -7.15 17.45
N GLU A 24 7.80 -7.64 17.99
CA GLU A 24 8.61 -8.69 17.37
C GLU A 24 8.30 -10.01 18.09
N HIS A 25 7.60 -10.92 17.40
CA HIS A 25 7.31 -12.24 17.93
C HIS A 25 8.48 -13.19 17.70
N PHE A 26 9.15 -13.06 16.55
CA PHE A 26 10.32 -13.85 16.16
C PHE A 26 11.33 -12.97 15.46
N LYS A 27 12.60 -13.09 15.83
CA LYS A 27 13.69 -12.38 15.15
C LYS A 27 13.80 -12.85 13.70
N PRO A 28 14.10 -11.96 12.76
CA PRO A 28 14.35 -12.34 11.37
C PRO A 28 15.42 -13.44 11.29
N GLY A 29 15.12 -14.50 10.52
CA GLY A 29 16.01 -15.64 10.33
C GLY A 29 16.08 -16.64 11.51
N SER A 30 15.30 -16.45 12.58
CA SER A 30 15.28 -17.40 13.72
C SER A 30 14.41 -18.64 13.48
N LEU A 31 13.49 -18.59 12.54
CA LEU A 31 12.62 -19.72 12.20
C LEU A 31 13.22 -20.55 11.05
N PRO A 32 12.89 -21.87 11.01
CA PRO A 32 13.35 -22.75 9.94
C PRO A 32 13.05 -22.24 8.54
N ASP A 33 13.99 -22.48 7.62
CA ASP A 33 13.89 -22.10 6.21
C ASP A 33 13.27 -23.23 5.35
N LYS A 34 12.32 -23.95 5.92
CA LYS A 34 11.58 -25.02 5.26
C LYS A 34 10.13 -25.01 5.73
N PRO A 35 9.18 -25.27 4.82
CA PRO A 35 7.78 -25.38 5.21
C PRO A 35 7.56 -26.47 6.26
N ALA A 36 6.77 -26.16 7.31
CA ALA A 36 6.37 -27.08 8.35
C ALA A 36 5.29 -28.09 7.89
N PHE A 37 4.81 -27.93 6.67
CA PHE A 37 3.77 -28.76 6.05
C PHE A 37 4.20 -29.16 4.62
N LYS A 38 3.40 -30.00 3.97
CA LYS A 38 3.66 -30.48 2.60
C LYS A 38 2.50 -30.06 1.70
N ALA A 39 2.77 -29.14 0.79
CA ALA A 39 1.86 -28.70 -0.27
C ALA A 39 2.68 -28.11 -1.43
N ASP A 40 2.04 -27.86 -2.57
CA ASP A 40 2.66 -27.04 -3.61
C ASP A 40 2.65 -25.57 -3.16
N MET A 41 3.85 -25.03 -2.86
CA MET A 41 4.01 -23.66 -2.37
C MET A 41 3.59 -22.59 -3.40
N LYS A 42 3.45 -22.97 -4.67
CA LYS A 42 2.96 -22.08 -5.75
C LYS A 42 1.44 -22.13 -5.91
N ASN A 43 0.77 -23.07 -5.25
CA ASN A 43 -0.68 -23.23 -5.30
C ASN A 43 -1.30 -23.20 -3.91
N LEU A 44 -0.96 -22.16 -3.13
CA LEU A 44 -1.57 -21.87 -1.85
C LEU A 44 -2.55 -20.69 -1.98
N PHE A 45 -3.63 -20.73 -1.24
CA PHE A 45 -4.55 -19.62 -1.08
C PHE A 45 -4.50 -19.07 0.33
N VAL A 46 -4.57 -17.75 0.45
CA VAL A 46 -4.83 -17.08 1.73
C VAL A 46 -6.27 -16.59 1.71
N VAL A 47 -7.11 -17.27 2.45
CA VAL A 47 -8.54 -16.94 2.58
C VAL A 47 -8.73 -16.03 3.78
N VAL A 48 -9.25 -14.82 3.55
CA VAL A 48 -9.52 -13.85 4.60
C VAL A 48 -10.98 -13.97 5.05
N GLU A 49 -11.16 -14.31 6.31
CA GLU A 49 -12.46 -14.51 6.96
C GLU A 49 -12.80 -13.26 7.79
N VAL A 50 -13.28 -12.21 7.12
CA VAL A 50 -13.49 -10.89 7.75
C VAL A 50 -14.53 -10.96 8.87
N GLY A 51 -15.53 -11.82 8.76
CA GLY A 51 -16.66 -11.90 9.69
C GLY A 51 -16.28 -12.37 11.09
N ASP A 52 -15.23 -13.16 11.23
CA ASP A 52 -14.78 -13.70 12.53
C ASP A 52 -13.30 -13.40 12.83
N HIS A 53 -12.68 -12.53 12.02
CA HIS A 53 -11.31 -12.07 12.19
C HIS A 53 -10.26 -13.19 12.15
N HIS A 54 -10.38 -14.09 11.17
CA HIS A 54 -9.41 -15.14 10.90
C HIS A 54 -8.89 -15.06 9.46
N ALA A 55 -7.78 -15.78 9.24
CA ALA A 55 -7.31 -16.11 7.91
C ALA A 55 -6.95 -17.61 7.87
N THR A 56 -7.12 -18.21 6.72
CA THR A 56 -6.82 -19.63 6.47
C THR A 56 -5.85 -19.76 5.32
N ILE A 57 -4.77 -20.51 5.54
CA ILE A 57 -3.91 -21.01 4.47
C ILE A 57 -4.55 -22.29 3.94
N LEU A 58 -4.86 -22.30 2.67
CA LEU A 58 -5.53 -23.41 1.97
C LEU A 58 -4.57 -24.05 0.96
N ASP A 59 -4.50 -25.37 0.96
CA ASP A 59 -3.86 -26.17 -0.10
C ASP A 59 -4.71 -26.08 -1.37
N GLY A 60 -4.19 -25.48 -2.45
CA GLY A 60 -4.93 -25.28 -3.68
C GLY A 60 -5.11 -26.54 -4.51
N ASP A 61 -4.29 -27.58 -4.32
CA ASP A 61 -4.45 -28.85 -5.00
C ASP A 61 -5.56 -29.71 -4.39
N LYS A 62 -5.67 -29.68 -3.06
CA LYS A 62 -6.62 -30.51 -2.31
C LYS A 62 -7.88 -29.75 -1.92
N LEU A 63 -7.84 -28.42 -1.91
CA LEU A 63 -8.87 -27.52 -1.38
C LEU A 63 -9.15 -27.77 0.11
N GLU A 64 -8.10 -28.10 0.85
CA GLU A 64 -8.15 -28.38 2.29
C GLU A 64 -7.42 -27.32 3.09
N PRO A 65 -7.90 -26.93 4.28
CA PRO A 65 -7.21 -26.00 5.13
C PRO A 65 -5.93 -26.61 5.70
N ILE A 66 -4.79 -25.90 5.55
CA ILE A 66 -3.52 -26.25 6.19
C ILE A 66 -3.47 -25.64 7.58
N HIS A 67 -3.84 -24.38 7.72
CA HIS A 67 -3.75 -23.65 8.98
C HIS A 67 -4.73 -22.49 9.00
N ARG A 68 -5.47 -22.36 10.10
CA ARG A 68 -6.36 -21.24 10.39
C ARG A 68 -5.87 -20.49 11.62
N PHE A 69 -5.79 -19.17 11.56
CA PHE A 69 -5.26 -18.33 12.62
C PHE A 69 -6.06 -17.04 12.79
N ALA A 70 -6.08 -16.53 14.02
CA ALA A 70 -6.71 -15.26 14.33
C ALA A 70 -5.92 -14.10 13.72
N THR A 71 -6.62 -13.12 13.20
CA THR A 71 -6.07 -11.89 12.64
C THR A 71 -6.48 -10.68 13.47
N ARG A 72 -5.87 -9.53 13.18
CA ARG A 72 -6.35 -8.24 13.69
C ARG A 72 -7.73 -7.90 13.13
N TYR A 73 -8.38 -6.94 13.78
CA TYR A 73 -9.72 -6.48 13.41
C TYR A 73 -9.84 -6.09 11.93
N ALA A 74 -10.89 -6.58 11.26
CA ALA A 74 -11.31 -6.19 9.92
C ALA A 74 -10.15 -5.99 8.93
N LEU A 75 -9.56 -7.07 8.45
CA LEU A 75 -8.55 -7.01 7.38
C LEU A 75 -9.12 -6.33 6.14
N HIS A 76 -8.32 -5.52 5.49
CA HIS A 76 -8.72 -4.76 4.31
C HIS A 76 -7.56 -4.56 3.33
N GLY A 77 -7.88 -4.47 2.03
CA GLY A 77 -6.92 -4.20 0.96
C GLY A 77 -6.23 -5.44 0.40
N GLY A 78 -6.65 -6.63 0.79
CA GLY A 78 -6.10 -7.90 0.34
C GLY A 78 -4.68 -8.18 0.88
N PRO A 79 -4.34 -9.45 1.09
CA PRO A 79 -3.00 -9.87 1.48
C PRO A 79 -1.97 -9.50 0.40
N LYS A 80 -0.75 -9.18 0.82
CA LYS A 80 0.39 -8.92 -0.07
C LYS A 80 1.56 -9.80 0.32
N PHE A 81 2.26 -10.33 -0.67
CA PHE A 81 3.31 -11.31 -0.48
C PHE A 81 4.68 -10.73 -0.76
N THR A 82 5.71 -11.29 -0.12
CA THR A 82 7.09 -11.11 -0.61
C THR A 82 7.25 -11.80 -1.97
N PRO A 83 8.21 -11.36 -2.82
CA PRO A 83 8.42 -11.93 -4.14
C PRO A 83 8.68 -13.45 -4.15
N ASP A 84 9.27 -13.98 -3.07
CA ASP A 84 9.52 -15.41 -2.87
C ASP A 84 8.28 -16.20 -2.38
N GLY A 85 7.18 -15.49 -2.07
CA GLY A 85 5.94 -16.09 -1.56
C GLY A 85 5.99 -16.61 -0.14
N ARG A 86 7.12 -16.45 0.59
CA ARG A 86 7.26 -16.97 1.96
C ARG A 86 6.47 -16.18 2.99
N TYR A 87 6.50 -14.86 2.90
CA TYR A 87 5.81 -14.00 3.86
C TYR A 87 4.60 -13.34 3.24
N VAL A 88 3.53 -13.25 4.02
CA VAL A 88 2.33 -12.50 3.67
C VAL A 88 2.09 -11.39 4.69
N PHE A 89 1.69 -10.23 4.19
CA PHE A 89 1.37 -9.05 4.99
C PHE A 89 -0.12 -8.77 4.92
N PHE A 90 -0.68 -8.44 6.08
CA PHE A 90 -2.07 -8.05 6.24
C PHE A 90 -2.17 -6.63 6.78
N ALA A 91 -3.12 -5.88 6.29
CA ALA A 91 -3.52 -4.59 6.87
C ALA A 91 -4.91 -4.72 7.49
N SER A 92 -5.09 -4.18 8.69
CA SER A 92 -6.38 -4.09 9.34
C SER A 92 -6.90 -2.65 9.37
N ARG A 93 -8.22 -2.50 9.40
CA ARG A 93 -8.88 -1.17 9.39
C ARG A 93 -8.45 -0.27 10.53
N ASP A 94 -8.12 -0.83 11.69
CA ASP A 94 -7.66 -0.09 12.87
C ASP A 94 -6.14 0.20 12.89
N GLY A 95 -5.48 0.01 11.74
CA GLY A 95 -4.12 0.46 11.49
C GLY A 95 -3.03 -0.57 11.71
N TRP A 96 -3.34 -1.78 12.13
CA TRP A 96 -2.34 -2.81 12.35
C TRP A 96 -1.88 -3.45 11.04
N ILE A 97 -0.57 -3.64 10.94
CA ILE A 97 0.10 -4.40 9.90
C ILE A 97 0.68 -5.63 10.55
N SER A 98 0.35 -6.82 10.04
CA SER A 98 0.86 -8.10 10.52
C SER A 98 1.67 -8.76 9.42
N LYS A 99 2.85 -9.29 9.77
CA LYS A 99 3.69 -10.13 8.90
C LYS A 99 3.58 -11.58 9.35
N PHE A 100 3.19 -12.45 8.44
CA PHE A 100 3.00 -13.88 8.70
C PHE A 100 3.98 -14.70 7.86
N ASP A 101 4.69 -15.65 8.51
CA ASP A 101 5.57 -16.62 7.86
C ASP A 101 4.75 -17.85 7.47
N ILE A 102 4.50 -18.00 6.17
CA ILE A 102 3.74 -19.13 5.62
C ILE A 102 4.48 -20.45 5.86
N TYR A 103 5.82 -20.47 5.77
CA TYR A 103 6.59 -21.70 6.00
C TYR A 103 6.38 -22.25 7.41
N ASN A 104 6.37 -21.38 8.40
CA ASN A 104 6.29 -21.76 9.80
C ASN A 104 4.89 -21.57 10.41
N LEU A 105 3.92 -21.09 9.65
CA LEU A 105 2.54 -20.87 10.07
C LEU A 105 2.45 -19.97 11.33
N LYS A 106 3.20 -18.86 11.32
CA LYS A 106 3.34 -17.97 12.49
C LYS A 106 3.31 -16.50 12.09
N THR A 107 2.60 -15.68 12.88
CA THR A 107 2.79 -14.23 12.87
C THR A 107 4.15 -13.92 13.47
N VAL A 108 5.02 -13.23 12.71
CA VAL A 108 6.42 -12.99 13.11
C VAL A 108 6.67 -11.57 13.60
N ALA A 109 5.94 -10.59 13.08
CA ALA A 109 6.02 -9.21 13.53
C ALA A 109 4.70 -8.47 13.28
N GLU A 110 4.46 -7.44 14.07
CA GLU A 110 3.31 -6.55 13.92
C GLU A 110 3.69 -5.11 14.26
N ILE A 111 3.00 -4.17 13.66
CA ILE A 111 3.13 -2.74 13.95
C ILE A 111 1.81 -2.03 13.66
N ARG A 112 1.47 -1.00 14.43
CA ARG A 112 0.31 -0.17 14.15
C ARG A 112 0.74 1.09 13.39
N ALA A 113 0.56 1.10 12.08
CA ALA A 113 1.01 2.16 11.18
C ALA A 113 0.07 3.38 11.13
N GLY A 114 -1.13 3.26 11.69
CA GLY A 114 -2.12 4.33 11.66
C GLY A 114 -3.29 4.07 12.61
N ILE A 115 -4.32 4.92 12.52
CA ILE A 115 -5.58 4.75 13.24
C ILE A 115 -6.63 4.11 12.32
N ASN A 116 -6.55 4.43 11.02
CA ASN A 116 -7.39 3.82 9.99
C ASN A 116 -6.57 3.63 8.72
N THR A 117 -6.29 2.38 8.38
CA THR A 117 -5.48 2.01 7.21
C THR A 117 -6.38 1.59 6.05
N ARG A 118 -6.02 2.01 4.85
CA ARG A 118 -6.71 1.63 3.60
C ARG A 118 -6.18 0.32 3.05
N ASN A 119 -4.90 0.27 2.71
CA ASN A 119 -4.20 -0.91 2.23
C ASN A 119 -2.69 -0.76 2.39
N LEU A 120 -1.96 -1.80 2.00
CA LEU A 120 -0.51 -1.79 1.89
C LEU A 120 -0.06 -2.35 0.54
N ALA A 121 1.20 -2.05 0.18
CA ALA A 121 1.91 -2.69 -0.91
C ALA A 121 3.28 -3.17 -0.43
N VAL A 122 3.79 -4.24 -1.03
CA VAL A 122 5.15 -4.74 -0.82
C VAL A 122 5.95 -4.43 -2.07
N SER A 123 7.16 -3.88 -1.92
CA SER A 123 8.01 -3.56 -3.06
C SER A 123 8.44 -4.82 -3.83
N GLY A 124 8.59 -4.70 -5.16
CA GLY A 124 8.96 -5.81 -6.02
C GLY A 124 10.30 -6.45 -5.70
N ASP A 125 11.18 -5.75 -5.00
CA ASP A 125 12.44 -6.28 -4.46
C ASP A 125 12.31 -6.90 -3.06
N GLY A 126 11.12 -6.85 -2.46
CA GLY A 126 10.82 -7.44 -1.15
C GLY A 126 11.39 -6.68 0.05
N ARG A 127 11.97 -5.48 -0.14
CA ARG A 127 12.63 -4.74 0.95
C ARG A 127 11.68 -3.87 1.77
N TYR A 128 10.60 -3.39 1.18
CA TYR A 128 9.75 -2.36 1.77
C TYR A 128 8.29 -2.73 1.79
N VAL A 129 7.58 -2.25 2.82
CA VAL A 129 6.13 -2.22 2.89
C VAL A 129 5.69 -0.77 2.94
N MET A 130 4.86 -0.34 1.99
CA MET A 130 4.25 0.98 1.99
C MET A 130 2.80 0.87 2.42
N VAL A 131 2.44 1.57 3.49
CA VAL A 131 1.11 1.56 4.09
C VAL A 131 0.40 2.87 3.78
N GLY A 132 -0.80 2.78 3.21
CA GLY A 132 -1.66 3.93 2.94
C GLY A 132 -2.74 4.10 4.00
N ASN A 133 -2.77 5.26 4.66
CA ASN A 133 -3.71 5.56 5.74
C ASN A 133 -4.83 6.51 5.32
N TYR A 134 -6.02 6.29 5.90
CA TYR A 134 -7.09 7.28 5.95
C TYR A 134 -6.87 8.24 7.11
N LEU A 135 -6.40 7.72 8.26
CA LEU A 135 -6.11 8.51 9.46
C LEU A 135 -4.85 7.93 10.14
N PRO A 136 -3.87 8.80 10.46
CA PRO A 136 -3.74 10.16 9.93
C PRO A 136 -3.54 10.15 8.41
N HIS A 137 -3.58 11.30 7.75
CA HIS A 137 -3.34 11.45 6.30
C HIS A 137 -1.86 11.24 6.00
N THR A 138 -1.42 10.00 6.01
CA THR A 138 -0.01 9.62 5.86
C THR A 138 0.16 8.38 5.01
N LEU A 139 1.35 8.27 4.43
CA LEU A 139 1.96 7.02 4.02
C LEU A 139 3.03 6.63 5.04
N VAL A 140 3.17 5.34 5.29
CA VAL A 140 4.16 4.82 6.23
C VAL A 140 5.01 3.76 5.53
N ALA A 141 6.32 4.02 5.42
CA ALA A 141 7.28 3.08 4.88
C ALA A 141 7.89 2.26 6.02
N LEU A 142 7.85 0.95 5.87
CA LEU A 142 8.38 -0.03 6.82
C LEU A 142 9.43 -0.91 6.15
N ASP A 143 10.41 -1.38 6.92
CA ASP A 143 11.31 -2.47 6.49
C ASP A 143 10.50 -3.78 6.44
N ALA A 144 10.43 -4.42 5.27
CA ALA A 144 9.67 -5.66 5.11
C ALA A 144 10.28 -6.83 5.90
N ARG A 145 11.55 -6.74 6.30
CA ARG A 145 12.24 -7.78 7.05
C ARG A 145 11.68 -7.94 8.46
N ASP A 146 11.39 -6.84 9.16
CA ASP A 146 11.03 -6.85 10.58
C ASP A 146 9.93 -5.88 10.97
N LEU A 147 9.32 -5.17 10.00
CA LEU A 147 8.33 -4.12 10.17
C LEU A 147 8.84 -2.91 10.97
N SER A 148 10.16 -2.68 11.04
CA SER A 148 10.66 -1.45 11.64
C SER A 148 10.28 -0.23 10.80
N LEU A 149 9.96 0.88 11.48
CA LEU A 149 9.57 2.12 10.82
C LEU A 149 10.77 2.77 10.13
N ILE A 150 10.66 2.99 8.83
CA ILE A 150 11.63 3.75 8.03
C ILE A 150 11.25 5.23 7.99
N ARG A 151 10.01 5.52 7.56
CA ARG A 151 9.58 6.91 7.36
C ARG A 151 8.07 7.06 7.45
N VAL A 152 7.62 8.16 8.04
CA VAL A 152 6.24 8.66 7.94
C VAL A 152 6.22 9.81 6.94
N ILE A 153 5.35 9.74 5.95
CA ILE A 153 5.26 10.71 4.85
C ILE A 153 3.89 11.36 4.91
N PRO A 154 3.80 12.67 5.24
CA PRO A 154 2.55 13.40 5.19
C PRO A 154 1.98 13.42 3.77
N VAL A 155 0.69 13.13 3.64
CA VAL A 155 -0.01 13.23 2.36
C VAL A 155 -0.69 14.59 2.28
N GLN A 156 -0.04 15.52 1.59
CA GLN A 156 -0.52 16.88 1.39
C GLN A 156 -0.05 17.46 0.06
N ASP A 157 -0.83 18.36 -0.49
CA ASP A 157 -0.44 19.13 -1.67
C ASP A 157 0.55 20.27 -1.32
N GLU A 158 0.95 21.03 -2.33
CA GLU A 158 1.87 22.17 -2.16
C GLU A 158 1.27 23.33 -1.33
N ASN A 159 -0.05 23.37 -1.18
CA ASN A 159 -0.77 24.36 -0.39
C ASN A 159 -1.08 23.86 1.04
N GLY A 160 -0.61 22.67 1.39
CA GLY A 160 -0.83 22.07 2.70
C GLY A 160 -2.20 21.42 2.88
N LYS A 161 -3.02 21.28 1.83
CA LYS A 161 -4.26 20.51 1.88
C LYS A 161 -3.93 19.03 1.97
N THR A 162 -4.40 18.37 3.01
CA THR A 162 -4.13 16.96 3.27
C THR A 162 -5.13 16.04 2.59
N SER A 163 -4.73 14.78 2.37
CA SER A 163 -5.58 13.76 1.75
C SER A 163 -5.43 12.41 2.42
N ARG A 164 -6.53 11.67 2.47
CA ARG A 164 -6.52 10.23 2.67
C ARG A 164 -5.89 9.54 1.46
N VAL A 165 -5.32 8.36 1.67
CA VAL A 165 -4.83 7.51 0.59
C VAL A 165 -5.98 6.64 0.08
N SER A 166 -6.33 6.69 -1.22
CA SER A 166 -7.34 5.79 -1.78
C SER A 166 -6.80 4.40 -2.04
N ALA A 167 -5.58 4.31 -2.59
CA ALA A 167 -4.91 3.06 -2.89
C ALA A 167 -3.40 3.25 -2.97
N VAL A 168 -2.64 2.21 -2.62
CA VAL A 168 -1.19 2.11 -2.89
C VAL A 168 -0.90 0.74 -3.48
N TYR A 169 -0.18 0.71 -4.61
CA TYR A 169 0.24 -0.52 -5.29
C TYR A 169 1.69 -0.44 -5.70
N ASP A 170 2.32 -1.62 -5.78
CA ASP A 170 3.67 -1.74 -6.30
C ASP A 170 3.67 -1.78 -7.82
N ALA A 171 4.60 -1.05 -8.41
CA ALA A 171 4.93 -1.07 -9.82
C ALA A 171 6.38 -1.58 -9.96
N ALA A 172 6.59 -2.89 -9.76
CA ALA A 172 7.91 -3.51 -9.71
C ALA A 172 8.82 -3.15 -10.90
N PRO A 173 8.35 -3.16 -12.17
CA PRO A 173 9.18 -2.77 -13.30
C PRO A 173 9.67 -1.31 -13.25
N ARG A 174 8.98 -0.45 -12.49
CA ARG A 174 9.32 0.95 -12.27
C ARG A 174 10.08 1.19 -10.97
N GLN A 175 10.29 0.14 -10.17
CA GLN A 175 10.85 0.23 -8.82
C GLN A 175 10.19 1.33 -7.98
N SER A 176 8.86 1.38 -8.03
CA SER A 176 8.10 2.47 -7.43
C SER A 176 6.78 1.98 -6.85
N PHE A 177 6.35 2.63 -5.76
CA PHE A 177 4.96 2.58 -5.32
C PHE A 177 4.16 3.66 -6.03
N ILE A 178 2.97 3.31 -6.49
CA ILE A 178 2.01 4.25 -7.06
C ILE A 178 0.86 4.45 -6.08
N VAL A 179 0.55 5.71 -5.80
CA VAL A 179 -0.39 6.10 -4.76
C VAL A 179 -1.48 7.00 -5.34
N ALA A 180 -2.74 6.59 -5.22
CA ALA A 180 -3.89 7.42 -5.52
C ALA A 180 -4.40 8.12 -4.27
N LEU A 181 -4.77 9.40 -4.41
CA LEU A 181 -5.21 10.25 -3.31
C LEU A 181 -6.72 10.48 -3.34
N LYS A 182 -7.36 10.31 -2.18
CA LYS A 182 -8.81 10.35 -2.08
C LYS A 182 -9.40 11.75 -2.13
N ASP A 183 -8.69 12.73 -1.59
CA ASP A 183 -9.18 14.09 -1.39
C ASP A 183 -8.36 15.14 -2.18
N LEU A 184 -7.40 14.67 -2.96
CA LEU A 184 -6.61 15.44 -3.91
C LEU A 184 -6.70 14.80 -5.31
N LYS A 185 -6.73 15.62 -6.33
CA LYS A 185 -6.72 15.18 -7.73
C LYS A 185 -5.29 14.88 -8.18
N GLU A 186 -4.67 13.88 -7.55
CA GLU A 186 -3.27 13.54 -7.77
C GLU A 186 -3.03 12.04 -7.68
N VAL A 187 -2.03 11.60 -8.43
CA VAL A 187 -1.35 10.32 -8.29
C VAL A 187 0.11 10.60 -7.99
N TRP A 188 0.67 9.90 -7.01
CA TRP A 188 2.08 9.98 -6.66
C TRP A 188 2.82 8.72 -7.10
N GLU A 189 3.97 8.89 -7.71
CA GLU A 189 4.95 7.84 -7.93
C GLU A 189 6.11 8.04 -6.94
N MET A 190 6.42 7.01 -6.18
CA MET A 190 7.38 7.07 -5.08
C MET A 190 8.41 5.96 -5.27
N SER A 191 9.55 6.31 -5.84
CA SER A 191 10.60 5.33 -6.12
C SER A 191 11.23 4.77 -4.84
N TYR A 192 11.49 3.48 -4.83
CA TYR A 192 12.34 2.80 -3.86
C TYR A 192 13.71 2.40 -4.45
N ASP A 193 13.99 2.81 -5.70
CA ASP A 193 15.32 2.71 -6.28
C ASP A 193 16.27 3.66 -5.51
N PRO A 194 17.37 3.15 -4.93
CA PRO A 194 18.34 3.98 -4.24
C PRO A 194 19.05 4.99 -5.16
N ASP A 195 19.10 4.68 -6.47
CA ASP A 195 19.75 5.50 -7.49
C ASP A 195 18.75 6.41 -8.24
N ALA A 196 17.49 6.46 -7.79
CA ALA A 196 16.48 7.31 -8.41
C ALA A 196 16.89 8.79 -8.42
N ALA A 197 16.65 9.46 -9.55
CA ALA A 197 16.87 10.89 -9.65
C ALA A 197 16.06 11.65 -8.59
N PRO A 198 16.61 12.73 -8.02
CA PRO A 198 15.89 13.57 -7.08
C PRO A 198 14.59 14.12 -7.67
N VAL A 199 13.55 14.22 -6.85
CA VAL A 199 12.27 14.79 -7.26
C VAL A 199 12.29 16.29 -6.96
N TYR A 200 12.04 17.08 -8.00
CA TYR A 200 11.86 18.52 -7.89
C TYR A 200 10.39 18.82 -7.62
N GLN A 201 10.11 19.56 -6.53
CA GLN A 201 8.79 20.05 -6.19
C GLN A 201 8.71 21.57 -6.40
N GLY A 202 7.63 22.04 -7.03
CA GLY A 202 7.38 23.45 -7.34
C GLY A 202 7.48 23.79 -8.82
N LEU A 203 7.04 25.00 -9.17
CA LEU A 203 7.22 25.55 -10.51
C LEU A 203 8.67 25.98 -10.71
N VAL A 204 9.40 25.27 -11.53
CA VAL A 204 10.74 25.68 -11.95
C VAL A 204 10.57 26.72 -13.06
N HIS A 205 10.61 27.99 -12.72
CA HIS A 205 10.56 29.10 -13.70
C HIS A 205 11.93 29.38 -14.31
N ASP A 206 13.00 29.02 -13.62
CA ASP A 206 14.36 29.25 -14.11
C ASP A 206 15.30 28.09 -13.73
N HIS A 207 15.81 27.41 -14.75
CA HIS A 207 16.79 26.33 -14.61
C HIS A 207 18.16 26.79 -14.02
N HIS A 208 18.42 28.08 -13.99
CA HIS A 208 19.67 28.66 -13.53
C HIS A 208 19.69 29.01 -12.02
N LEU A 209 18.53 29.11 -11.36
CA LEU A 209 18.44 29.59 -9.99
C LEU A 209 18.26 28.52 -8.93
N GLN A 210 18.24 27.23 -9.27
CA GLN A 210 17.96 26.12 -8.32
C GLN A 210 16.69 26.38 -7.46
N GLU A 211 15.71 27.09 -8.01
CA GLU A 211 14.42 27.35 -7.38
C GLU A 211 13.56 26.09 -7.45
N GLY A 212 13.48 25.39 -6.39
CA GLY A 212 12.62 24.22 -6.20
C GLY A 212 13.13 23.41 -5.01
N ASN A 213 12.24 23.02 -4.13
CA ASN A 213 12.60 22.10 -3.08
C ASN A 213 12.94 20.74 -3.68
N ILE A 214 14.20 20.36 -3.62
CA ILE A 214 14.64 19.00 -3.96
C ILE A 214 14.28 18.10 -2.81
N VAL A 215 13.47 17.08 -3.05
CA VAL A 215 13.20 16.01 -2.09
C VAL A 215 14.12 14.84 -2.41
N PRO A 216 15.16 14.63 -1.60
CA PRO A 216 16.12 13.56 -1.83
C PRO A 216 15.61 12.22 -1.30
N GLY A 217 16.20 11.17 -1.81
CA GLY A 217 16.11 9.82 -1.26
C GLY A 217 14.88 9.04 -1.66
N PRO A 218 14.78 7.79 -1.19
CA PRO A 218 13.67 6.92 -1.52
C PRO A 218 12.35 7.50 -1.02
N PHE A 219 11.28 7.16 -1.72
CA PHE A 219 9.90 7.57 -1.43
C PHE A 219 9.61 9.07 -1.57
N ALA A 220 10.45 9.82 -2.31
CA ALA A 220 10.11 11.18 -2.68
C ALA A 220 8.90 11.16 -3.65
N PRO A 221 7.80 11.87 -3.36
CA PRO A 221 6.61 11.81 -4.19
C PRO A 221 6.80 12.62 -5.49
N ARG A 222 6.79 11.91 -6.62
CA ARG A 222 6.69 12.49 -7.97
C ARG A 222 5.22 12.61 -8.31
N ARG A 223 4.71 13.84 -8.32
CA ARG A 223 3.27 14.14 -8.40
C ARG A 223 2.80 14.22 -9.85
N THR A 224 1.65 13.61 -10.13
CA THR A 224 0.89 13.76 -11.38
C THR A 224 -0.44 14.38 -11.05
N LEU A 225 -0.70 15.57 -11.60
CA LEU A 225 -1.96 16.28 -11.40
C LEU A 225 -3.03 15.72 -12.35
N LEU A 226 -4.23 15.55 -11.81
CA LEU A 226 -5.39 15.02 -12.52
C LEU A 226 -6.51 16.08 -12.54
N ASP A 227 -7.46 15.91 -13.44
CA ASP A 227 -8.67 16.74 -13.51
C ASP A 227 -9.83 16.21 -12.65
N ASP A 228 -9.71 14.95 -12.16
CA ASP A 228 -10.67 14.34 -11.25
C ASP A 228 -9.99 13.45 -10.21
N TYR A 229 -10.71 13.10 -9.15
CA TYR A 229 -10.23 12.19 -8.11
C TYR A 229 -10.13 10.77 -8.63
N LEU A 230 -9.08 10.06 -8.25
CA LEU A 230 -8.89 8.65 -8.54
C LEU A 230 -9.21 7.82 -7.29
N ASP A 231 -10.15 6.88 -7.40
CA ASP A 231 -10.53 6.06 -6.25
C ASP A 231 -9.62 4.84 -6.11
N ASP A 232 -9.57 4.02 -7.14
CA ASP A 232 -8.74 2.81 -7.21
C ASP A 232 -8.29 2.60 -8.66
N PHE A 233 -7.26 1.78 -8.87
CA PHE A 233 -6.67 1.62 -10.20
C PHE A 233 -5.96 0.27 -10.36
N PHE A 234 -5.63 -0.07 -11.59
CA PHE A 234 -4.73 -1.16 -11.97
C PHE A 234 -3.79 -0.68 -13.09
N PHE A 235 -2.73 -1.44 -13.35
CA PHE A 235 -1.76 -1.13 -14.39
C PHE A 235 -2.06 -1.91 -15.67
N ASP A 236 -1.66 -1.35 -16.80
CA ASP A 236 -1.47 -2.11 -18.03
C ASP A 236 -0.22 -3.02 -17.91
N PRO A 237 -0.02 -4.01 -18.80
CA PRO A 237 1.13 -4.93 -18.72
C PRO A 237 2.49 -4.24 -18.81
N SER A 238 2.59 -3.08 -19.43
CA SER A 238 3.83 -2.31 -19.53
C SER A 238 4.17 -1.52 -18.28
N TYR A 239 3.21 -1.32 -17.36
CA TYR A 239 3.31 -0.39 -16.23
C TYR A 239 3.58 1.07 -16.63
N GLU A 240 3.38 1.40 -17.90
CA GLU A 240 3.42 2.79 -18.38
C GLU A 240 2.12 3.53 -18.08
N HIS A 241 1.00 2.79 -18.06
CA HIS A 241 -0.32 3.34 -17.82
C HIS A 241 -0.99 2.75 -16.58
N LEU A 242 -1.73 3.58 -15.88
CA LEU A 242 -2.73 3.13 -14.94
C LEU A 242 -4.13 3.46 -15.47
N VAL A 243 -5.06 2.58 -15.15
CA VAL A 243 -6.48 2.76 -15.44
C VAL A 243 -7.25 2.71 -14.13
N GLY A 244 -8.03 3.73 -13.84
CA GLY A 244 -8.76 3.81 -12.59
C GLY A 244 -10.08 4.55 -12.70
N ALA A 245 -10.95 4.35 -11.71
CA ALA A 245 -12.26 4.96 -11.67
C ALA A 245 -12.21 6.39 -11.14
N SER A 246 -12.88 7.31 -11.83
CA SER A 246 -13.15 8.66 -11.35
C SER A 246 -14.23 8.63 -10.28
N ARG A 247 -13.97 9.23 -9.11
CA ARG A 247 -14.89 9.19 -7.98
C ARG A 247 -16.17 9.96 -8.18
N GLU A 248 -16.09 11.12 -8.78
CA GLU A 248 -17.22 12.04 -8.97
C GLU A 248 -17.91 11.84 -10.32
N GLY A 249 -17.17 11.30 -11.30
CA GLY A 249 -17.68 10.99 -12.63
C GLY A 249 -18.14 9.55 -12.78
N LYS A 250 -18.93 9.31 -13.82
CA LYS A 250 -19.27 7.96 -14.31
C LYS A 250 -18.27 7.53 -15.38
N SER A 251 -16.98 7.74 -15.10
CA SER A 251 -15.92 7.50 -16.08
C SER A 251 -14.70 6.90 -15.42
N GLY A 252 -13.88 6.24 -16.22
CA GLY A 252 -12.52 5.86 -15.88
C GLY A 252 -11.51 6.86 -16.42
N GLN A 253 -10.33 6.88 -15.82
CA GLN A 253 -9.19 7.66 -16.26
C GLN A 253 -8.07 6.75 -16.70
N VAL A 254 -7.45 7.03 -17.84
CA VAL A 254 -6.18 6.46 -18.25
C VAL A 254 -5.10 7.50 -18.03
N VAL A 255 -4.14 7.19 -17.18
CA VAL A 255 -3.03 8.09 -16.84
C VAL A 255 -1.73 7.46 -17.34
N ASN A 256 -0.98 8.21 -18.14
CA ASN A 256 0.38 7.83 -18.51
C ASN A 256 1.36 8.33 -17.45
N LEU A 257 2.08 7.42 -16.82
CA LEU A 257 2.98 7.69 -15.71
C LEU A 257 4.28 8.38 -16.14
N ASP A 258 4.74 8.14 -17.38
CA ASP A 258 5.95 8.77 -17.90
C ASP A 258 5.67 10.21 -18.32
N MET A 259 4.56 10.44 -19.03
CA MET A 259 4.10 11.77 -19.39
C MET A 259 3.51 12.55 -18.22
N ARG A 260 3.21 11.86 -17.11
CA ARG A 260 2.59 12.40 -15.87
C ARG A 260 1.31 13.19 -16.16
N ARG A 261 0.40 12.58 -16.91
CA ARG A 261 -0.90 13.18 -17.19
C ARG A 261 -1.95 12.15 -17.57
N LYS A 262 -3.21 12.51 -17.38
CA LYS A 262 -4.34 11.80 -17.95
C LYS A 262 -4.29 11.94 -19.47
N ILE A 263 -4.43 10.82 -20.18
CA ILE A 263 -4.40 10.76 -21.65
C ILE A 263 -5.75 10.37 -22.26
N ALA A 264 -6.62 9.71 -21.51
CA ALA A 264 -7.94 9.30 -21.98
C ALA A 264 -8.96 9.22 -20.85
N THR A 265 -10.23 9.28 -21.25
CA THR A 265 -11.40 8.98 -20.41
C THR A 265 -12.07 7.73 -20.98
N VAL A 266 -12.51 6.84 -20.11
CA VAL A 266 -13.28 5.64 -20.45
C VAL A 266 -14.68 5.80 -19.86
N ASP A 267 -15.70 5.69 -20.69
CA ASP A 267 -17.08 5.74 -20.22
C ASP A 267 -17.41 4.46 -19.45
N LEU A 268 -17.87 4.63 -18.21
CA LEU A 268 -18.21 3.53 -17.31
C LEU A 268 -19.63 3.75 -16.78
N PRO A 269 -20.45 2.67 -16.68
CA PRO A 269 -21.85 2.78 -16.26
C PRO A 269 -22.02 3.05 -14.76
N GLY A 270 -20.96 3.31 -14.02
CA GLY A 270 -20.97 3.53 -12.57
C GLY A 270 -19.57 3.75 -12.03
N LEU A 271 -19.41 3.66 -10.70
CA LEU A 271 -18.11 3.62 -10.05
C LEU A 271 -17.68 2.16 -9.86
N PRO A 272 -16.94 1.55 -10.80
CA PRO A 272 -16.40 0.21 -10.59
C PRO A 272 -15.30 0.28 -9.52
N HIS A 273 -15.30 -0.68 -8.63
CA HIS A 273 -14.21 -0.85 -7.68
C HIS A 273 -13.08 -1.63 -8.39
N LEU A 274 -12.18 -0.92 -9.05
CA LEU A 274 -11.17 -1.50 -9.95
C LEU A 274 -9.89 -2.00 -9.26
N GLY A 275 -9.85 -2.03 -7.95
CA GLY A 275 -8.64 -2.34 -7.21
C GLY A 275 -8.28 -3.81 -7.19
N SER A 276 -7.60 -4.31 -8.15
CA SER A 276 -6.94 -5.63 -8.25
C SER A 276 -7.11 -6.30 -9.61
N GLY A 277 -7.17 -5.50 -10.67
CA GLY A 277 -7.13 -6.03 -12.03
C GLY A 277 -5.84 -6.81 -12.25
N ILE A 278 -5.96 -7.99 -12.84
CA ILE A 278 -4.84 -8.73 -13.40
C ILE A 278 -4.88 -8.51 -14.90
N THR A 279 -3.78 -8.06 -15.45
CA THR A 279 -3.60 -7.94 -16.90
C THR A 279 -2.79 -9.12 -17.43
N TRP A 280 -3.16 -9.61 -18.61
CA TRP A 280 -2.45 -10.69 -19.30
C TRP A 280 -2.45 -10.42 -20.80
N GLU A 281 -1.47 -10.99 -21.49
CA GLU A 281 -1.44 -11.00 -22.95
C GLU A 281 -2.31 -12.16 -23.47
N TYR A 282 -3.23 -11.85 -24.37
CA TYR A 282 -3.97 -12.86 -25.12
C TYR A 282 -3.18 -13.21 -26.40
N LYS A 283 -2.84 -14.50 -26.55
CA LYS A 283 -2.17 -15.04 -27.75
C LYS A 283 -3.19 -15.49 -28.77
#